data_121c79457e496e35f464dfe05cb5dd24
#
_entry.id   121c79457e496e35f464dfe05cb5dd24
#
_cell.length_a   1.000
_cell.length_b   1.000
_cell.length_c   1.000
_cell.angle_alpha   90.00
_cell.angle_beta   90.00
_cell.angle_gamma   90.00
#
_symmetry.space_group_name_H-M   'P 1'
#
loop_
_entity.id
_entity.type
_entity.pdbx_description
1 polymer ?
#
loop_
_entity_poly.entity_id
_entity_poly.type
_entity_poly.pdbx_seq_one_letter_code
_entity_poly.pdbx_strand_id
1 'polypeptide(L)'
;MSWRKIWVVLRREFQFNFKRPSFLFTALGLPVLMVAAMFLTVKITSGRETDLSKFLTIGYIDRADIITQNDPGDSEITYQPVTAPDLTPLADDADPDARAAYFAALEEAAAQQVVDGALDGYFVVSDQYVLTGQIDLFAQGNIPRALYEEVEDFMRAQIAALAPADLPVSQDRLREDPSITIRDIDSNDELSDAALIGRFLLPFIFVLVYAMAVNTTAQFLMNGVVEEKENRLMEILATSLRPLDLLWGKLLGLGALSLTQVVLWLGAGLIIMQVNDDAREFISGVTFRAGDLVLIAVLFLINFMLYAAIMLGIGASVTAEAEGRQFAGIFTFITVTPMMLLVTFFENPNGLLPQIFTFFPLTAATGLILRMGLTTLPTWQILLSVGIQIVSVLVVMWLAAKVFRLGMLMYGKPLTPRALWQALREGHVTLTTATAEAAPQRSRKRKGLWR
;
A
#
# COMPACT_ATOMS: atom_id res chain seq x y z
N MET A 1 -28.46 -1.72 27.03
CA MET A 1 -27.03 -1.49 26.74
C MET A 1 -26.48 -0.54 27.80
N SER A 2 -25.45 -0.92 28.55
CA SER A 2 -24.87 -0.09 29.62
C SER A 2 -23.49 0.42 29.18
N TRP A 3 -23.39 1.69 28.81
CA TRP A 3 -22.15 2.31 28.36
C TRP A 3 -21.01 2.18 29.38
N ARG A 4 -21.33 2.27 30.68
CA ARG A 4 -20.36 2.10 31.76
C ARG A 4 -19.73 0.69 31.76
N LYS A 5 -20.53 -0.34 31.50
CA LYS A 5 -20.06 -1.73 31.42
C LYS A 5 -19.21 -1.96 30.17
N ILE A 6 -19.63 -1.41 29.03
CA ILE A 6 -18.88 -1.44 27.76
C ILE A 6 -17.51 -0.81 27.95
N TRP A 7 -17.44 0.38 28.58
CA TRP A 7 -16.19 1.10 28.83
C TRP A 7 -15.21 0.30 29.72
N VAL A 8 -15.70 -0.37 30.74
CA VAL A 8 -14.85 -1.22 31.61
C VAL A 8 -14.23 -2.37 30.83
N VAL A 9 -15.03 -3.04 29.98
CA VAL A 9 -14.55 -4.11 29.11
C VAL A 9 -13.55 -3.58 28.08
N LEU A 10 -13.88 -2.48 27.39
CA LEU A 10 -13.01 -1.81 26.44
C LEU A 10 -11.62 -1.53 27.03
N ARG A 11 -11.60 -0.85 28.21
CA ARG A 11 -10.35 -0.48 28.87
C ARG A 11 -9.52 -1.71 29.25
N ARG A 12 -10.16 -2.77 29.74
CA ARG A 12 -9.50 -4.03 30.08
C ARG A 12 -8.90 -4.68 28.83
N GLU A 13 -9.67 -4.82 27.76
CA GLU A 13 -9.23 -5.45 26.51
C GLU A 13 -8.08 -4.68 25.89
N PHE A 14 -8.19 -3.35 25.82
CA PHE A 14 -7.13 -2.50 25.31
C PHE A 14 -5.83 -2.67 26.13
N GLN A 15 -5.88 -2.50 27.44
CA GLN A 15 -4.70 -2.56 28.29
C GLN A 15 -4.04 -3.95 28.32
N PHE A 16 -4.85 -5.00 28.29
CA PHE A 16 -4.36 -6.37 28.31
C PHE A 16 -3.63 -6.71 27.01
N ASN A 17 -4.25 -6.42 25.87
CA ASN A 17 -3.65 -6.74 24.58
C ASN A 17 -2.52 -5.78 24.18
N PHE A 18 -2.56 -4.51 24.61
CA PHE A 18 -1.48 -3.55 24.39
C PHE A 18 -0.16 -4.01 25.02
N LYS A 19 -0.22 -4.68 26.17
CA LYS A 19 0.97 -5.20 26.88
C LYS A 19 1.44 -6.58 26.37
N ARG A 20 0.71 -7.23 25.48
CA ARG A 20 1.12 -8.53 24.94
C ARG A 20 2.38 -8.38 24.08
N PRO A 21 3.44 -9.22 24.31
CA PRO A 21 4.66 -9.17 23.51
C PRO A 21 4.40 -9.33 22.01
N SER A 22 3.42 -10.16 21.64
CA SER A 22 3.02 -10.35 20.24
C SER A 22 2.49 -9.08 19.58
N PHE A 23 1.72 -8.26 20.31
CA PHE A 23 1.26 -6.97 19.82
C PHE A 23 2.43 -5.98 19.67
N LEU A 24 3.28 -5.87 20.70
CA LEU A 24 4.44 -4.97 20.65
C LEU A 24 5.40 -5.34 19.50
N PHE A 25 5.61 -6.64 19.29
CA PHE A 25 6.43 -7.10 18.16
C PHE A 25 5.82 -6.75 16.82
N THR A 26 4.51 -6.95 16.60
CA THR A 26 3.86 -6.58 15.35
C THR A 26 3.73 -5.07 15.18
N ALA A 27 3.42 -4.32 16.24
CA ALA A 27 3.22 -2.89 16.18
C ALA A 27 4.52 -2.09 16.01
N LEU A 28 5.63 -2.54 16.60
CA LEU A 28 6.93 -1.85 16.57
C LEU A 28 7.94 -2.58 15.71
N GLY A 29 7.96 -3.91 15.73
CA GLY A 29 8.95 -4.72 15.03
C GLY A 29 8.82 -4.63 13.51
N LEU A 30 7.60 -4.58 12.99
CA LEU A 30 7.39 -4.48 11.54
C LEU A 30 7.89 -3.15 10.97
N PRO A 31 7.55 -1.96 11.51
CA PRO A 31 8.14 -0.70 11.05
C PRO A 31 9.67 -0.72 11.10
N VAL A 32 10.25 -1.25 12.19
CA VAL A 32 11.70 -1.35 12.30
C VAL A 32 12.30 -2.26 11.22
N LEU A 33 11.65 -3.40 10.94
CA LEU A 33 12.09 -4.30 9.86
C LEU A 33 11.94 -3.66 8.48
N MET A 34 10.87 -2.90 8.24
CA MET A 34 10.67 -2.17 6.97
C MET A 34 11.75 -1.11 6.77
N VAL A 35 12.06 -0.34 7.82
CA VAL A 35 13.15 0.65 7.79
C VAL A 35 14.49 -0.03 7.54
N ALA A 36 14.78 -1.11 8.26
CA ALA A 36 16.02 -1.88 8.07
C ALA A 36 16.12 -2.46 6.65
N ALA A 37 15.03 -2.99 6.11
CA ALA A 37 14.97 -3.49 4.74
C ALA A 37 15.17 -2.36 3.71
N MET A 38 14.57 -1.18 3.94
CA MET A 38 14.76 0.00 3.09
C MET A 38 16.24 0.45 3.10
N PHE A 39 16.86 0.58 4.27
CA PHE A 39 18.29 0.92 4.37
C PHE A 39 19.18 -0.13 3.69
N LEU A 40 18.84 -1.41 3.83
CA LEU A 40 19.59 -2.48 3.17
C LEU A 40 19.43 -2.41 1.64
N THR A 41 18.23 -2.15 1.16
CA THR A 41 17.94 -1.98 -0.27
C THR A 41 18.72 -0.80 -0.82
N VAL A 42 18.62 0.37 -0.19
CA VAL A 42 19.39 1.57 -0.58
C VAL A 42 20.89 1.25 -0.63
N LYS A 43 21.44 0.60 0.41
CA LYS A 43 22.88 0.27 0.45
C LYS A 43 23.28 -0.76 -0.63
N ILE A 44 22.41 -1.67 -1.03
CA ILE A 44 22.67 -2.64 -2.12
C ILE A 44 22.54 -1.95 -3.48
N THR A 45 21.58 -1.04 -3.62
CA THR A 45 21.28 -0.36 -4.89
C THR A 45 22.27 0.75 -5.15
N SER A 46 22.68 1.53 -4.15
CA SER A 46 23.72 2.60 -4.30
C SER A 46 25.05 2.08 -4.83
N GLY A 47 25.35 0.79 -4.65
CA GLY A 47 26.52 0.17 -5.29
C GLY A 47 26.35 -0.15 -6.79
N ARG A 48 25.10 -0.08 -7.32
CA ARG A 48 24.79 -0.29 -8.75
C ARG A 48 24.49 1.01 -9.48
N GLU A 49 24.15 2.07 -8.76
CA GLU A 49 23.82 3.39 -9.31
C GLU A 49 25.05 4.17 -9.80
N THR A 50 26.26 3.66 -9.54
CA THR A 50 27.52 4.25 -10.01
C THR A 50 28.04 3.63 -11.31
N ASP A 51 27.36 2.65 -11.89
CA ASP A 51 27.80 2.01 -13.15
C ASP A 51 27.36 2.82 -14.37
N LEU A 52 28.21 3.72 -14.80
CA LEU A 52 28.06 4.54 -16.00
C LEU A 52 28.52 3.83 -17.29
N SER A 53 28.98 2.59 -17.21
CA SER A 53 29.56 1.88 -18.36
C SER A 53 28.64 1.73 -19.58
N LYS A 54 27.33 1.95 -19.38
CA LYS A 54 26.31 1.92 -20.43
C LYS A 54 25.95 3.30 -21.00
N PHE A 55 26.47 4.38 -20.42
CA PHE A 55 26.15 5.76 -20.77
C PHE A 55 27.43 6.52 -21.07
N LEU A 56 28.16 6.06 -22.07
CA LEU A 56 29.45 6.64 -22.44
C LEU A 56 29.30 7.79 -23.47
N THR A 57 28.19 7.80 -24.22
CA THR A 57 27.96 8.79 -25.27
C THR A 57 26.55 9.40 -25.11
N ILE A 58 26.50 10.65 -24.65
CA ILE A 58 25.26 11.39 -24.42
C ILE A 58 25.15 12.53 -25.44
N GLY A 59 24.01 12.53 -26.15
CA GLY A 59 23.65 13.63 -27.04
C GLY A 59 23.10 14.83 -26.27
N TYR A 60 23.23 16.04 -26.84
CA TYR A 60 22.52 17.19 -26.29
C TYR A 60 21.86 18.03 -27.39
N ILE A 61 20.73 18.63 -27.05
CA ILE A 61 20.01 19.62 -27.84
C ILE A 61 19.96 20.90 -27.05
N ASP A 62 20.72 21.88 -27.44
CA ASP A 62 20.81 23.16 -26.74
C ASP A 62 19.89 24.18 -27.40
N ARG A 63 18.75 24.49 -26.78
CA ARG A 63 17.79 25.49 -27.24
C ARG A 63 18.15 26.90 -26.74
N ALA A 64 18.99 26.99 -25.70
CA ALA A 64 19.39 28.25 -25.06
C ALA A 64 20.71 28.80 -25.52
N ASP A 65 21.45 28.07 -26.39
CA ASP A 65 22.78 28.42 -26.88
C ASP A 65 23.81 28.68 -25.75
N ILE A 66 23.79 27.77 -24.77
CA ILE A 66 24.60 27.87 -23.54
C ILE A 66 25.86 26.97 -23.62
N ILE A 67 25.76 25.84 -24.34
CA ILE A 67 26.83 24.85 -24.37
C ILE A 67 27.94 25.30 -25.34
N THR A 68 29.04 25.72 -24.77
CA THR A 68 30.21 26.24 -25.53
C THR A 68 31.35 25.24 -25.63
N GLN A 69 31.42 24.26 -24.75
CA GLN A 69 32.47 23.25 -24.69
C GLN A 69 31.86 21.85 -24.59
N ASN A 70 32.29 20.93 -25.45
CA ASN A 70 31.78 19.57 -25.50
C ASN A 70 32.49 18.65 -24.47
N ASP A 71 33.63 19.05 -23.94
CA ASP A 71 34.42 18.28 -22.97
C ASP A 71 34.84 19.17 -21.80
N PRO A 72 34.21 19.01 -20.63
CA PRO A 72 34.57 19.74 -19.41
C PRO A 72 35.84 19.19 -18.71
N GLY A 73 36.47 18.14 -19.22
CA GLY A 73 37.84 17.82 -18.89
C GLY A 73 38.11 16.62 -17.98
N ASP A 74 37.14 16.04 -17.27
CA ASP A 74 37.39 14.90 -16.35
C ASP A 74 36.23 13.87 -16.33
N SER A 75 35.23 13.98 -17.23
CA SER A 75 34.11 13.05 -17.31
C SER A 75 34.45 11.83 -18.15
N GLU A 76 34.02 10.63 -17.70
CA GLU A 76 34.08 9.42 -18.52
C GLU A 76 33.02 9.45 -19.66
N ILE A 77 32.09 10.41 -19.64
CA ILE A 77 31.00 10.58 -20.60
C ILE A 77 31.42 11.57 -21.70
N THR A 78 31.22 11.16 -22.93
CA THR A 78 31.44 12.03 -24.10
C THR A 78 30.12 12.72 -24.46
N TYR A 79 30.10 14.05 -24.37
CA TYR A 79 28.96 14.87 -24.77
C TYR A 79 29.09 15.32 -26.22
N GLN A 80 28.05 15.15 -27.03
CA GLN A 80 28.06 15.58 -28.43
C GLN A 80 26.75 16.23 -28.85
N PRO A 81 26.79 17.28 -29.70
CA PRO A 81 25.55 17.87 -30.21
C PRO A 81 24.82 16.88 -31.09
N VAL A 82 23.52 16.79 -30.91
CA VAL A 82 22.67 15.98 -31.78
C VAL A 82 22.61 16.63 -33.17
N THR A 83 22.92 15.87 -34.18
CA THR A 83 22.88 16.32 -35.59
C THR A 83 21.89 15.45 -36.39
N ALA A 84 21.10 16.09 -37.22
CA ALA A 84 20.25 15.41 -38.20
C ALA A 84 20.71 15.79 -39.59
N PRO A 85 21.26 14.83 -40.37
CA PRO A 85 21.85 15.11 -41.69
C PRO A 85 20.88 15.75 -42.70
N ASP A 86 19.59 15.49 -42.52
CA ASP A 86 18.52 15.96 -43.45
C ASP A 86 17.94 17.33 -43.04
N LEU A 87 18.37 17.91 -41.89
CA LEU A 87 17.89 19.20 -41.41
C LEU A 87 18.85 20.33 -41.88
N THR A 88 18.28 21.32 -42.51
CA THR A 88 19.02 22.55 -42.81
C THR A 88 19.22 23.38 -41.55
N PRO A 89 20.42 23.91 -41.29
CA PRO A 89 20.66 24.75 -40.12
C PRO A 89 19.66 25.91 -40.02
N LEU A 90 19.23 26.19 -38.82
CA LEU A 90 18.26 27.25 -38.52
C LEU A 90 18.90 28.63 -38.81
N ALA A 91 18.18 29.51 -39.46
CA ALA A 91 18.63 30.90 -39.63
C ALA A 91 18.46 31.68 -38.32
N ASP A 92 19.35 32.63 -38.05
CA ASP A 92 19.36 33.41 -36.79
C ASP A 92 18.05 34.20 -36.55
N ASP A 93 17.34 34.54 -37.64
CA ASP A 93 16.07 35.28 -37.67
C ASP A 93 14.85 34.39 -37.91
N ALA A 94 14.94 33.09 -37.67
CA ALA A 94 13.83 32.17 -37.89
C ALA A 94 12.61 32.46 -37.02
N ASP A 95 11.42 32.32 -37.64
CA ASP A 95 10.11 32.43 -36.97
C ASP A 95 10.01 31.42 -35.80
N PRO A 96 9.35 31.76 -34.67
CA PRO A 96 9.15 30.88 -33.54
C PRO A 96 8.57 29.50 -33.92
N ASP A 97 7.64 29.44 -34.86
CA ASP A 97 7.06 28.18 -35.33
C ASP A 97 8.09 27.30 -36.10
N ALA A 98 8.93 27.91 -36.94
CA ALA A 98 10.02 27.24 -37.62
C ALA A 98 11.09 26.73 -36.67
N ARG A 99 11.38 27.52 -35.59
CA ARG A 99 12.30 27.14 -34.53
C ARG A 99 11.78 25.93 -33.75
N ALA A 100 10.48 25.93 -33.37
CA ALA A 100 9.85 24.82 -32.69
C ALA A 100 9.87 23.54 -33.55
N ALA A 101 9.55 23.66 -34.84
CA ALA A 101 9.58 22.51 -35.75
C ALA A 101 10.99 21.94 -35.96
N TYR A 102 12.02 22.78 -36.01
CA TYR A 102 13.42 22.37 -36.10
C TYR A 102 13.86 21.56 -34.88
N PHE A 103 13.57 22.06 -33.66
CA PHE A 103 13.94 21.36 -32.44
C PHE A 103 13.15 20.06 -32.26
N ALA A 104 11.88 20.02 -32.63
CA ALA A 104 11.09 18.78 -32.62
C ALA A 104 11.69 17.71 -33.55
N ALA A 105 12.14 18.11 -34.77
CA ALA A 105 12.81 17.20 -35.68
C ALA A 105 14.19 16.73 -35.13
N LEU A 106 14.93 17.58 -34.43
CA LEU A 106 16.15 17.17 -33.74
C LEU A 106 15.88 16.17 -32.62
N GLU A 107 14.82 16.34 -31.84
CA GLU A 107 14.42 15.40 -30.79
C GLU A 107 14.03 14.04 -31.37
N GLU A 108 13.29 14.02 -32.48
CA GLU A 108 12.95 12.80 -33.18
C GLU A 108 14.22 12.09 -33.73
N ALA A 109 15.16 12.84 -34.27
CA ALA A 109 16.46 12.30 -34.72
C ALA A 109 17.31 11.78 -33.55
N ALA A 110 17.31 12.47 -32.40
CA ALA A 110 18.01 12.05 -31.20
C ALA A 110 17.41 10.74 -30.66
N ALA A 111 16.09 10.65 -30.56
CA ALA A 111 15.40 9.43 -30.11
C ALA A 111 15.75 8.24 -31.02
N GLN A 112 15.78 8.46 -32.35
CA GLN A 112 16.16 7.40 -33.29
C GLN A 112 17.62 6.98 -33.11
N GLN A 113 18.54 7.92 -32.88
CA GLN A 113 19.95 7.62 -32.61
C GLN A 113 20.16 6.80 -31.32
N VAL A 114 19.32 7.01 -30.32
CA VAL A 114 19.35 6.18 -29.10
C VAL A 114 18.80 4.78 -29.38
N VAL A 115 17.72 4.65 -30.15
CA VAL A 115 17.18 3.35 -30.56
C VAL A 115 18.18 2.56 -31.41
N ASP A 116 18.92 3.23 -32.29
CA ASP A 116 19.93 2.62 -33.16
C ASP A 116 21.26 2.34 -32.43
N GLY A 117 21.41 2.78 -31.15
CA GLY A 117 22.59 2.58 -30.32
C GLY A 117 23.79 3.48 -30.71
N ALA A 118 23.55 4.58 -31.42
CA ALA A 118 24.55 5.60 -31.72
C ALA A 118 24.77 6.56 -30.55
N LEU A 119 23.72 6.73 -29.73
CA LEU A 119 23.74 7.45 -28.46
C LEU A 119 23.20 6.54 -27.36
N ASP A 120 23.71 6.67 -26.15
CA ASP A 120 23.22 5.95 -24.98
C ASP A 120 22.06 6.71 -24.29
N GLY A 121 21.91 8.00 -24.59
CA GLY A 121 20.86 8.90 -24.16
C GLY A 121 21.07 10.29 -24.73
N TYR A 122 20.12 11.18 -24.53
CA TYR A 122 20.29 12.60 -24.86
C TYR A 122 19.53 13.49 -23.87
N PHE A 123 19.94 14.75 -23.75
CA PHE A 123 19.19 15.73 -22.98
C PHE A 123 18.89 16.99 -23.80
N VAL A 124 17.81 17.65 -23.42
CA VAL A 124 17.35 18.90 -24.03
C VAL A 124 17.44 20.01 -23.01
N VAL A 125 18.19 21.05 -23.34
CA VAL A 125 18.28 22.26 -22.53
C VAL A 125 17.18 23.22 -22.95
N SER A 126 16.31 23.59 -22.02
CA SER A 126 15.18 24.52 -22.27
C SER A 126 15.71 25.92 -22.67
N ASP A 127 14.97 26.61 -23.54
CA ASP A 127 15.25 28.04 -23.90
C ASP A 127 15.20 28.96 -22.66
N GLN A 128 14.51 28.56 -21.62
CA GLN A 128 14.44 29.27 -20.35
C GLN A 128 15.37 28.71 -19.27
N TYR A 129 16.35 27.88 -19.64
CA TYR A 129 17.23 27.21 -18.69
C TYR A 129 17.90 28.17 -17.70
N VAL A 130 18.36 29.33 -18.14
CA VAL A 130 18.98 30.33 -17.27
C VAL A 130 18.05 30.78 -16.14
N LEU A 131 16.73 30.77 -16.36
CA LEU A 131 15.70 31.14 -15.38
C LEU A 131 15.21 29.94 -14.56
N THR A 132 14.94 28.80 -15.21
CA THR A 132 14.27 27.66 -14.62
C THR A 132 15.20 26.54 -14.19
N GLY A 133 16.37 26.40 -14.83
CA GLY A 133 17.29 25.27 -14.67
C GLY A 133 16.77 23.97 -15.24
N GLN A 134 15.75 23.99 -16.08
CA GLN A 134 15.06 22.79 -16.54
C GLN A 134 15.84 22.11 -17.67
N ILE A 135 16.09 20.81 -17.49
CA ILE A 135 16.68 19.90 -18.46
C ILE A 135 15.77 18.69 -18.56
N ASP A 136 15.43 18.27 -19.76
CA ASP A 136 14.74 17.01 -20.02
C ASP A 136 15.78 15.98 -20.49
N LEU A 137 15.99 14.90 -19.71
CA LEU A 137 16.91 13.81 -20.01
C LEU A 137 16.14 12.60 -20.53
N PHE A 138 16.57 12.08 -21.69
CA PHE A 138 15.95 10.96 -22.38
C PHE A 138 16.96 9.82 -22.51
N ALA A 139 16.59 8.61 -22.06
CA ALA A 139 17.37 7.41 -22.25
C ALA A 139 16.48 6.16 -22.23
N GLN A 140 17.03 5.02 -22.68
CA GLN A 140 16.32 3.74 -22.56
C GLN A 140 16.69 3.00 -21.28
N GLY A 141 15.68 2.48 -20.59
CA GLY A 141 15.86 1.64 -19.40
C GLY A 141 16.11 2.43 -18.12
N ASN A 142 16.79 1.78 -17.15
CA ASN A 142 17.03 2.38 -15.84
C ASN A 142 18.24 3.33 -15.91
N ILE A 143 18.02 4.60 -15.63
CA ILE A 143 19.02 5.66 -15.67
C ILE A 143 19.71 5.73 -14.29
N PRO A 144 21.03 5.53 -14.18
CA PRO A 144 21.72 5.59 -12.91
C PRO A 144 21.79 7.03 -12.38
N ARG A 145 21.69 7.20 -11.07
CA ARG A 145 21.81 8.52 -10.42
C ARG A 145 23.11 9.24 -10.75
N ALA A 146 24.19 8.50 -10.91
CA ALA A 146 25.46 9.05 -11.29
C ALA A 146 25.41 9.79 -12.66
N LEU A 147 24.53 9.40 -13.59
CA LEU A 147 24.36 10.11 -14.86
C LEU A 147 23.75 11.51 -14.65
N TYR A 148 22.85 11.66 -13.67
CA TYR A 148 22.29 12.98 -13.33
C TYR A 148 23.38 13.90 -12.79
N GLU A 149 24.16 13.39 -11.84
CA GLU A 149 25.25 14.15 -11.23
C GLU A 149 26.26 14.59 -12.30
N GLU A 150 26.56 13.73 -13.27
CA GLU A 150 27.45 14.07 -14.40
C GLU A 150 26.84 15.12 -15.34
N VAL A 151 25.55 15.01 -15.68
CA VAL A 151 24.86 16.03 -16.51
C VAL A 151 24.74 17.36 -15.75
N GLU A 152 24.45 17.32 -14.46
CA GLU A 152 24.44 18.52 -13.59
C GLU A 152 25.79 19.20 -13.55
N ASP A 153 26.88 18.46 -13.35
CA ASP A 153 28.21 18.96 -13.28
C ASP A 153 28.67 19.52 -14.66
N PHE A 154 28.31 18.83 -15.75
CA PHE A 154 28.50 19.33 -17.11
C PHE A 154 27.82 20.69 -17.33
N MET A 155 26.55 20.81 -16.99
CA MET A 155 25.81 22.08 -17.18
C MET A 155 26.26 23.17 -16.23
N ARG A 156 26.68 22.81 -15.01
CA ARG A 156 27.29 23.77 -14.06
C ARG A 156 28.63 24.35 -14.61
N ALA A 157 29.44 23.50 -15.24
CA ALA A 157 30.65 23.93 -15.89
C ALA A 157 30.36 24.87 -17.06
N GLN A 158 29.33 24.61 -17.88
CA GLN A 158 28.93 25.49 -18.98
C GLN A 158 28.53 26.89 -18.49
N ILE A 159 27.65 26.96 -17.46
CA ILE A 159 27.24 28.22 -16.88
C ILE A 159 28.42 28.97 -16.26
N ALA A 160 29.30 28.27 -15.56
CA ALA A 160 30.50 28.88 -14.99
C ALA A 160 31.43 29.50 -16.05
N ALA A 161 31.50 28.85 -17.23
CA ALA A 161 32.26 29.36 -18.37
C ALA A 161 31.65 30.61 -19.03
N LEU A 162 30.32 30.70 -19.06
CA LEU A 162 29.55 31.79 -19.63
C LEU A 162 29.43 33.01 -18.73
N ALA A 163 29.60 32.85 -17.42
CA ALA A 163 29.30 33.88 -16.44
C ALA A 163 30.41 34.96 -16.39
N PRO A 164 30.25 36.12 -17.07
CA PRO A 164 30.98 37.33 -16.65
C PRO A 164 30.47 37.65 -15.24
N ALA A 165 31.39 38.09 -14.38
CA ALA A 165 31.12 38.37 -12.95
C ALA A 165 29.97 39.37 -12.66
N ASP A 166 29.30 39.87 -13.68
CA ASP A 166 28.35 40.98 -13.65
C ASP A 166 26.88 40.61 -13.90
N LEU A 167 26.53 39.30 -14.13
CA LEU A 167 25.14 38.91 -14.32
C LEU A 167 24.56 38.33 -13.03
N PRO A 168 23.65 39.05 -12.33
CA PRO A 168 23.09 38.60 -11.03
C PRO A 168 22.32 37.28 -11.11
N VAL A 169 21.76 36.96 -12.27
CA VAL A 169 21.00 35.71 -12.50
C VAL A 169 21.90 34.47 -12.53
N SER A 170 23.13 34.61 -12.98
CA SER A 170 24.10 33.52 -13.08
C SER A 170 24.62 33.05 -11.71
N GLN A 171 24.68 33.94 -10.70
CA GLN A 171 25.18 33.60 -9.36
C GLN A 171 24.14 32.79 -8.56
N ASP A 172 22.88 33.06 -8.72
CA ASP A 172 21.83 32.25 -8.08
C ASP A 172 21.72 30.87 -8.75
N ARG A 173 21.89 30.83 -10.07
CA ARG A 173 21.86 29.58 -10.83
C ARG A 173 23.08 28.65 -10.56
N LEU A 174 24.23 29.22 -10.25
CA LEU A 174 25.43 28.45 -9.82
C LEU A 174 25.26 27.81 -8.42
N ARG A 175 24.26 28.27 -7.64
CA ARG A 175 23.97 27.77 -6.29
C ARG A 175 22.83 26.78 -6.23
N GLU A 176 22.00 26.78 -7.24
CA GLU A 176 20.85 25.87 -7.33
C GLU A 176 21.17 24.76 -8.33
N ASP A 177 20.89 23.52 -7.95
CA ASP A 177 21.03 22.38 -8.84
C ASP A 177 20.03 22.46 -10.00
N PRO A 178 20.40 22.00 -11.21
CA PRO A 178 19.48 21.90 -12.33
C PRO A 178 18.28 21.02 -11.99
N SER A 179 17.10 21.36 -12.50
CA SER A 179 15.92 20.51 -12.38
C SER A 179 15.89 19.55 -13.55
N ILE A 180 16.35 18.33 -13.37
CA ILE A 180 16.38 17.30 -14.40
C ILE A 180 15.07 16.51 -14.37
N THR A 181 14.34 16.53 -15.48
CA THR A 181 13.15 15.71 -15.70
C THR A 181 13.49 14.57 -16.65
N ILE A 182 13.27 13.33 -16.21
CA ILE A 182 13.48 12.15 -17.06
C ILE A 182 12.23 11.87 -17.85
N ARG A 183 12.41 11.56 -19.14
CA ARG A 183 11.33 11.13 -20.02
C ARG A 183 11.69 9.81 -20.70
N ASP A 184 10.74 8.90 -20.73
CA ASP A 184 10.85 7.68 -21.53
C ASP A 184 10.73 8.01 -23.02
N ILE A 185 11.64 7.48 -23.84
CA ILE A 185 11.66 7.72 -25.28
C ILE A 185 10.41 7.13 -25.95
N ASP A 186 9.88 6.00 -25.44
CA ASP A 186 8.74 5.32 -26.05
C ASP A 186 7.38 5.94 -25.66
N SER A 187 7.23 6.45 -24.44
CA SER A 187 5.95 6.96 -23.91
C SER A 187 5.89 8.49 -23.77
N ASN A 188 7.03 9.17 -23.78
CA ASN A 188 7.18 10.60 -23.46
C ASN A 188 6.59 11.00 -22.08
N ASP A 189 6.34 10.02 -21.20
CA ASP A 189 5.87 10.26 -19.85
C ASP A 189 7.05 10.68 -18.93
N GLU A 190 6.78 11.55 -18.00
CA GLU A 190 7.75 11.91 -16.96
C GLU A 190 8.04 10.71 -16.06
N LEU A 191 9.22 10.14 -16.20
CA LEU A 191 9.72 9.04 -15.40
C LEU A 191 10.57 9.58 -14.25
N SER A 192 9.99 10.33 -13.32
CA SER A 192 10.63 10.47 -12.03
C SER A 192 10.58 9.12 -11.33
N ASP A 193 11.73 8.51 -11.03
CA ASP A 193 11.82 7.26 -10.25
C ASP A 193 11.01 7.38 -8.94
N ALA A 194 11.05 8.55 -8.30
CA ALA A 194 10.24 8.86 -7.14
C ALA A 194 8.73 8.88 -7.46
N ALA A 195 8.32 9.38 -8.62
CA ALA A 195 6.91 9.42 -9.00
C ALA A 195 6.36 8.04 -9.37
N LEU A 196 7.14 7.22 -10.08
CA LEU A 196 6.78 5.82 -10.37
C LEU A 196 6.68 5.01 -9.08
N ILE A 197 7.74 5.07 -8.25
CA ILE A 197 7.78 4.37 -6.97
C ILE A 197 6.66 4.87 -6.05
N GLY A 198 6.44 6.17 -5.96
CA GLY A 198 5.38 6.77 -5.14
C GLY A 198 3.98 6.35 -5.61
N ARG A 199 3.71 6.43 -6.90
CA ARG A 199 2.40 6.12 -7.50
C ARG A 199 2.01 4.65 -7.32
N PHE A 200 2.98 3.72 -7.34
CA PHE A 200 2.74 2.28 -7.25
C PHE A 200 2.95 1.72 -5.85
N LEU A 201 4.03 2.08 -5.19
CA LEU A 201 4.41 1.45 -3.92
C LEU A 201 3.63 2.01 -2.73
N LEU A 202 3.25 3.29 -2.74
CA LEU A 202 2.59 3.90 -1.61
C LEU A 202 1.18 3.35 -1.35
N PRO A 203 0.27 3.22 -2.35
CA PRO A 203 -1.01 2.54 -2.14
C PRO A 203 -0.84 1.10 -1.68
N PHE A 204 0.17 0.39 -2.20
CA PHE A 204 0.50 -0.96 -1.79
C PHE A 204 0.95 -1.02 -0.32
N ILE A 205 1.85 -0.14 0.11
CA ILE A 205 2.29 -0.03 1.51
C ILE A 205 1.09 0.29 2.42
N PHE A 206 0.23 1.23 2.03
CA PHE A 206 -0.98 1.55 2.80
C PHE A 206 -1.89 0.35 2.98
N VAL A 207 -2.14 -0.42 1.92
CA VAL A 207 -2.97 -1.63 1.99
C VAL A 207 -2.29 -2.72 2.80
N LEU A 208 -0.97 -2.88 2.70
CA LEU A 208 -0.20 -3.83 3.52
C LEU A 208 -0.34 -3.51 5.01
N VAL A 209 -0.05 -2.26 5.39
CA VAL A 209 -0.19 -1.74 6.76
C VAL A 209 -1.62 -1.94 7.27
N TYR A 210 -2.58 -1.56 6.47
CA TYR A 210 -4.00 -1.72 6.75
C TYR A 210 -4.38 -3.19 6.97
N ALA A 211 -4.04 -4.07 6.04
CA ALA A 211 -4.37 -5.50 6.12
C ALA A 211 -3.74 -6.14 7.36
N MET A 212 -2.50 -5.80 7.68
CA MET A 212 -1.81 -6.32 8.87
C MET A 212 -2.45 -5.83 10.16
N ALA A 213 -2.80 -4.55 10.27
CA ALA A 213 -3.44 -3.99 11.45
C ALA A 213 -4.80 -4.65 11.72
N VAL A 214 -5.63 -4.77 10.68
CA VAL A 214 -6.95 -5.39 10.79
C VAL A 214 -6.86 -6.87 11.13
N ASN A 215 -6.02 -7.62 10.40
CA ASN A 215 -5.89 -9.07 10.60
C ASN A 215 -5.34 -9.41 11.99
N THR A 216 -4.25 -8.75 12.42
CA THR A 216 -3.61 -9.03 13.72
C THR A 216 -4.59 -8.79 14.87
N THR A 217 -5.27 -7.65 14.85
CA THR A 217 -6.16 -7.27 15.95
C THR A 217 -7.44 -8.11 15.97
N ALA A 218 -7.99 -8.45 14.80
CA ALA A 218 -9.15 -9.32 14.71
C ALA A 218 -8.83 -10.76 15.16
N GLN A 219 -7.62 -11.26 14.91
CA GLN A 219 -7.17 -12.55 15.46
C GLN A 219 -7.04 -12.52 16.98
N PHE A 220 -6.61 -11.42 17.58
CA PHE A 220 -6.63 -11.28 19.04
C PHE A 220 -8.05 -11.39 19.60
N LEU A 221 -9.04 -10.84 18.90
CA LEU A 221 -10.44 -10.99 19.30
C LEU A 221 -10.88 -12.46 19.29
N MET A 222 -10.58 -13.17 18.20
CA MET A 222 -10.88 -14.60 18.08
C MET A 222 -10.21 -15.41 19.20
N ASN A 223 -8.90 -15.25 19.36
CA ASN A 223 -8.13 -15.98 20.38
C ASN A 223 -8.63 -15.67 21.78
N GLY A 224 -8.93 -14.40 22.08
CA GLY A 224 -9.48 -14.00 23.38
C GLY A 224 -10.83 -14.64 23.70
N VAL A 225 -11.69 -14.83 22.69
CA VAL A 225 -12.97 -15.54 22.87
C VAL A 225 -12.76 -17.04 23.10
N VAL A 226 -11.84 -17.67 22.36
CA VAL A 226 -11.51 -19.08 22.54
C VAL A 226 -10.88 -19.31 23.92
N GLU A 227 -9.90 -18.50 24.32
CA GLU A 227 -9.25 -18.55 25.63
C GLU A 227 -10.25 -18.41 26.79
N GLU A 228 -11.19 -17.45 26.70
CA GLU A 228 -12.25 -17.28 27.73
C GLU A 228 -13.19 -18.48 27.78
N LYS A 229 -13.47 -19.11 26.63
CA LYS A 229 -14.29 -20.33 26.55
C LYS A 229 -13.58 -21.54 27.15
N GLU A 230 -12.29 -21.74 26.84
CA GLU A 230 -11.46 -22.83 27.39
C GLU A 230 -11.34 -22.72 28.92
N ASN A 231 -11.15 -21.50 29.43
CA ASN A 231 -10.97 -21.22 30.88
C ASN A 231 -12.27 -21.09 31.66
N ARG A 232 -13.45 -21.38 31.04
CA ARG A 232 -14.79 -21.24 31.66
C ARG A 232 -15.10 -19.82 32.18
N LEU A 233 -14.32 -18.80 31.80
CA LEU A 233 -14.56 -17.42 32.19
C LEU A 233 -15.87 -16.89 31.63
N MET A 234 -16.34 -17.46 30.53
CA MET A 234 -17.61 -17.09 29.89
C MET A 234 -18.82 -17.31 30.79
N GLU A 235 -18.81 -18.31 31.71
CA GLU A 235 -19.91 -18.55 32.65
C GLU A 235 -20.03 -17.39 33.64
N ILE A 236 -18.89 -16.92 34.18
CA ILE A 236 -18.84 -15.80 35.13
C ILE A 236 -19.22 -14.49 34.42
N LEU A 237 -18.75 -14.30 33.19
CA LEU A 237 -19.06 -13.10 32.41
C LEU A 237 -20.54 -13.06 32.01
N ALA A 238 -21.12 -14.19 31.62
CA ALA A 238 -22.53 -14.28 31.22
C ALA A 238 -23.52 -13.98 32.36
N THR A 239 -23.14 -14.27 33.62
CA THR A 239 -23.97 -13.92 34.80
C THR A 239 -23.86 -12.45 35.19
N SER A 240 -22.73 -11.78 34.87
CA SER A 240 -22.44 -10.40 35.29
C SER A 240 -22.72 -9.34 34.22
N LEU A 241 -22.63 -9.71 32.94
CA LEU A 241 -22.73 -8.79 31.80
C LEU A 241 -23.76 -9.32 30.78
N ARG A 242 -24.42 -8.39 30.10
CA ARG A 242 -25.19 -8.75 28.90
C ARG A 242 -24.25 -9.13 27.77
N PRO A 243 -24.49 -10.20 27.00
CA PRO A 243 -23.63 -10.62 25.90
C PRO A 243 -23.30 -9.50 24.92
N LEU A 244 -24.23 -8.62 24.60
CA LEU A 244 -24.03 -7.47 23.72
C LEU A 244 -23.08 -6.41 24.31
N ASP A 245 -23.14 -6.17 25.64
CA ASP A 245 -22.24 -5.21 26.30
C ASP A 245 -20.79 -5.73 26.28
N LEU A 246 -20.61 -7.06 26.44
CA LEU A 246 -19.30 -7.71 26.34
C LEU A 246 -18.76 -7.62 24.89
N LEU A 247 -19.58 -7.95 23.89
CA LEU A 247 -19.18 -7.89 22.48
C LEU A 247 -18.73 -6.50 22.04
N TRP A 248 -19.56 -5.48 22.37
CA TRP A 248 -19.21 -4.10 22.03
C TRP A 248 -17.94 -3.62 22.79
N GLY A 249 -17.77 -4.01 24.01
CA GLY A 249 -16.56 -3.68 24.79
C GLY A 249 -15.30 -4.27 24.16
N LYS A 250 -15.35 -5.53 23.73
CA LYS A 250 -14.25 -6.20 23.04
C LYS A 250 -13.95 -5.57 21.67
N LEU A 251 -14.97 -5.37 20.86
CA LEU A 251 -14.85 -4.75 19.54
C LEU A 251 -14.24 -3.36 19.61
N LEU A 252 -14.74 -2.51 20.50
CA LEU A 252 -14.24 -1.15 20.66
C LEU A 252 -12.83 -1.12 21.28
N GLY A 253 -12.55 -2.01 22.25
CA GLY A 253 -11.23 -2.09 22.89
C GLY A 253 -10.13 -2.52 21.92
N LEU A 254 -10.40 -3.55 21.13
CA LEU A 254 -9.47 -4.03 20.12
C LEU A 254 -9.45 -3.13 18.88
N GLY A 255 -10.56 -2.48 18.55
CA GLY A 255 -10.58 -1.44 17.51
C GLY A 255 -9.69 -0.25 17.87
N ALA A 256 -9.74 0.20 19.11
CA ALA A 256 -8.83 1.23 19.62
C ALA A 256 -7.35 0.77 19.57
N LEU A 257 -7.09 -0.50 19.86
CA LEU A 257 -5.76 -1.09 19.75
C LEU A 257 -5.26 -1.09 18.28
N SER A 258 -6.10 -1.48 17.35
CA SER A 258 -5.79 -1.46 15.91
C SER A 258 -5.51 -0.04 15.41
N LEU A 259 -6.30 0.94 15.82
CA LEU A 259 -6.04 2.35 15.52
C LEU A 259 -4.72 2.82 16.12
N THR A 260 -4.39 2.42 17.34
CA THR A 260 -3.10 2.74 17.96
C THR A 260 -1.95 2.20 17.13
N GLN A 261 -2.06 0.98 16.60
CA GLN A 261 -1.06 0.39 15.71
C GLN A 261 -0.87 1.22 14.44
N VAL A 262 -1.96 1.64 13.80
CA VAL A 262 -1.91 2.50 12.60
C VAL A 262 -1.26 3.85 12.92
N VAL A 263 -1.63 4.48 14.04
CA VAL A 263 -1.01 5.76 14.48
C VAL A 263 0.49 5.60 14.72
N LEU A 264 0.91 4.49 15.34
CA LEU A 264 2.35 4.21 15.54
C LEU A 264 3.09 4.06 14.21
N TRP A 265 2.49 3.41 13.23
CA TRP A 265 3.11 3.20 11.92
C TRP A 265 3.16 4.49 11.09
N LEU A 266 2.09 5.29 11.11
CA LEU A 266 2.10 6.61 10.47
C LEU A 266 3.11 7.53 11.16
N GLY A 267 3.19 7.51 12.50
CA GLY A 267 4.19 8.27 13.26
C GLY A 267 5.63 7.86 12.91
N ALA A 268 5.89 6.56 12.78
CA ALA A 268 7.19 6.06 12.34
C ALA A 268 7.53 6.54 10.91
N GLY A 269 6.57 6.50 9.99
CA GLY A 269 6.73 7.03 8.62
C GLY A 269 7.08 8.52 8.63
N LEU A 270 6.36 9.34 9.42
CA LEU A 270 6.65 10.77 9.55
C LEU A 270 8.05 11.06 10.12
N ILE A 271 8.52 10.24 11.08
CA ILE A 271 9.88 10.37 11.63
C ILE A 271 10.92 10.05 10.55
N ILE A 272 10.69 9.01 9.76
CA ILE A 272 11.61 8.61 8.67
C ILE A 272 11.74 9.74 7.65
N MET A 273 10.63 10.40 7.29
CA MET A 273 10.63 11.56 6.38
C MET A 273 11.44 12.75 6.90
N GLN A 274 11.60 12.90 8.22
CA GLN A 274 12.40 14.00 8.79
C GLN A 274 13.89 13.70 8.82
N VAL A 275 14.28 12.44 8.76
CA VAL A 275 15.68 11.99 8.90
C VAL A 275 16.29 11.62 7.54
N ASN A 276 15.47 11.37 6.53
CA ASN A 276 15.91 10.90 5.21
C ASN A 276 15.23 11.73 4.12
N ASP A 277 16.01 12.47 3.34
CA ASP A 277 15.51 13.31 2.26
C ASP A 277 14.94 12.49 1.10
N ASP A 278 15.53 11.33 0.77
CA ASP A 278 14.99 10.41 -0.24
C ASP A 278 13.57 9.92 0.14
N ALA A 279 13.35 9.65 1.43
CA ALA A 279 12.02 9.28 1.93
C ALA A 279 11.02 10.44 1.86
N ARG A 280 11.50 11.68 2.02
CA ARG A 280 10.66 12.87 1.85
C ARG A 280 10.24 13.05 0.40
N GLU A 281 11.18 12.93 -0.53
CA GLU A 281 10.94 13.01 -1.97
C GLU A 281 9.96 11.92 -2.43
N PHE A 282 10.19 10.68 -2.00
CA PHE A 282 9.31 9.54 -2.24
C PHE A 282 7.84 9.79 -1.83
N ILE A 283 7.62 10.42 -0.68
CA ILE A 283 6.25 10.67 -0.19
C ILE A 283 5.68 11.96 -0.76
N SER A 284 6.51 12.95 -1.12
CA SER A 284 6.06 14.21 -1.71
C SER A 284 5.42 14.04 -3.08
N GLY A 285 5.80 13.00 -3.83
CA GLY A 285 5.18 12.62 -5.11
C GLY A 285 3.73 12.14 -4.99
N VAL A 286 3.23 11.90 -3.76
CA VAL A 286 1.84 11.44 -3.53
C VAL A 286 1.06 12.46 -2.71
N THR A 287 0.23 13.23 -3.37
CA THR A 287 -0.65 14.21 -2.73
C THR A 287 -1.96 13.55 -2.31
N PHE A 288 -2.03 13.04 -1.07
CA PHE A 288 -3.32 12.69 -0.47
C PHE A 288 -4.06 13.97 -0.05
N ARG A 289 -5.25 14.15 -0.55
CA ARG A 289 -6.16 15.20 -0.06
C ARG A 289 -6.64 14.81 1.35
N ALA A 290 -6.90 15.79 2.19
CA ALA A 290 -7.44 15.55 3.53
C ALA A 290 -8.71 14.65 3.52
N GLY A 291 -9.53 14.75 2.47
CA GLY A 291 -10.70 13.91 2.24
C GLY A 291 -10.36 12.43 2.05
N ASP A 292 -9.25 12.13 1.37
CA ASP A 292 -8.81 10.76 1.10
C ASP A 292 -8.36 10.08 2.40
N LEU A 293 -7.65 10.79 3.26
CA LEU A 293 -7.23 10.30 4.58
C LEU A 293 -8.44 10.00 5.49
N VAL A 294 -9.45 10.88 5.46
CA VAL A 294 -10.71 10.64 6.20
C VAL A 294 -11.43 9.41 5.65
N LEU A 295 -11.49 9.26 4.33
CA LEU A 295 -12.11 8.10 3.70
C LEU A 295 -11.37 6.80 4.05
N ILE A 296 -10.04 6.79 4.00
CA ILE A 296 -9.21 5.65 4.41
C ILE A 296 -9.49 5.28 5.87
N ALA A 297 -9.58 6.27 6.78
CA ALA A 297 -9.89 6.03 8.19
C ALA A 297 -11.31 5.44 8.38
N VAL A 298 -12.30 5.92 7.63
CA VAL A 298 -13.67 5.39 7.63
C VAL A 298 -13.70 3.96 7.11
N LEU A 299 -13.05 3.69 5.98
CA LEU A 299 -12.93 2.35 5.40
C LEU A 299 -12.24 1.39 6.37
N PHE A 300 -11.19 1.86 7.06
CA PHE A 300 -10.49 1.10 8.09
C PHE A 300 -11.46 0.67 9.21
N LEU A 301 -12.21 1.60 9.77
CA LEU A 301 -13.14 1.31 10.85
C LEU A 301 -14.25 0.35 10.44
N ILE A 302 -14.86 0.57 9.29
CA ILE A 302 -15.96 -0.28 8.79
C ILE A 302 -15.45 -1.71 8.51
N ASN A 303 -14.32 -1.83 7.82
CA ASN A 303 -13.78 -3.14 7.49
C ASN A 303 -13.23 -3.86 8.74
N PHE A 304 -12.61 -3.12 9.68
CA PHE A 304 -12.23 -3.68 10.98
C PHE A 304 -13.46 -4.28 11.70
N MET A 305 -14.59 -3.56 11.73
CA MET A 305 -15.83 -4.06 12.35
C MET A 305 -16.34 -5.33 11.66
N LEU A 306 -16.28 -5.38 10.32
CA LEU A 306 -16.66 -6.55 9.55
C LEU A 306 -15.79 -7.76 9.89
N TYR A 307 -14.48 -7.56 9.84
CA TYR A 307 -13.50 -8.61 10.08
C TYR A 307 -13.55 -9.11 11.53
N ALA A 308 -13.64 -8.21 12.48
CA ALA A 308 -13.77 -8.51 13.90
C ALA A 308 -15.05 -9.28 14.20
N ALA A 309 -16.17 -8.95 13.55
CA ALA A 309 -17.42 -9.70 13.69
C ALA A 309 -17.31 -11.14 13.17
N ILE A 310 -16.60 -11.35 12.04
CA ILE A 310 -16.32 -12.68 11.50
C ILE A 310 -15.45 -13.46 12.49
N MET A 311 -14.34 -12.87 12.96
CA MET A 311 -13.42 -13.51 13.89
C MET A 311 -14.08 -13.85 15.23
N LEU A 312 -15.00 -13.01 15.69
CA LEU A 312 -15.83 -13.27 16.85
C LEU A 312 -16.72 -14.50 16.66
N GLY A 313 -17.38 -14.60 15.49
CA GLY A 313 -18.20 -15.75 15.11
C GLY A 313 -17.39 -17.05 15.04
N ILE A 314 -16.19 -17.00 14.45
CA ILE A 314 -15.27 -18.13 14.40
C ILE A 314 -14.86 -18.54 15.82
N GLY A 315 -14.37 -17.61 16.65
CA GLY A 315 -13.95 -17.88 18.02
C GLY A 315 -15.04 -18.50 18.88
N ALA A 316 -16.30 -18.07 18.69
CA ALA A 316 -17.43 -18.66 19.39
C ALA A 316 -17.78 -20.09 18.89
N SER A 317 -17.44 -20.42 17.64
CA SER A 317 -17.78 -21.70 16.99
C SER A 317 -16.79 -22.81 17.25
N VAL A 318 -15.49 -22.47 17.42
CA VAL A 318 -14.40 -23.43 17.57
C VAL A 318 -14.16 -23.82 19.04
N THR A 319 -13.41 -24.91 19.22
CA THR A 319 -13.05 -25.42 20.57
C THR A 319 -11.60 -25.17 20.93
N ALA A 320 -10.76 -24.92 19.97
CA ALA A 320 -9.32 -24.68 20.16
C ALA A 320 -8.82 -23.54 19.26
N GLU A 321 -7.82 -22.78 19.72
CA GLU A 321 -7.23 -21.68 18.96
C GLU A 321 -6.66 -22.13 17.61
N ALA A 322 -6.06 -23.33 17.52
CA ALA A 322 -5.49 -23.84 16.30
C ALA A 322 -6.54 -24.00 15.19
N GLU A 323 -7.74 -24.49 15.56
CA GLU A 323 -8.88 -24.63 14.64
C GLU A 323 -9.36 -23.24 14.19
N GLY A 324 -9.47 -22.30 15.13
CA GLY A 324 -9.86 -20.93 14.82
C GLY A 324 -8.88 -20.24 13.85
N ARG A 325 -7.59 -20.40 14.03
CA ARG A 325 -6.56 -19.85 13.12
C ARG A 325 -6.66 -20.42 11.70
N GLN A 326 -7.02 -21.70 11.55
CA GLN A 326 -7.21 -22.30 10.23
C GLN A 326 -8.37 -21.65 9.47
N PHE A 327 -9.53 -21.45 10.15
CA PHE A 327 -10.65 -20.74 9.53
C PHE A 327 -10.35 -19.27 9.27
N ALA A 328 -9.68 -18.59 10.21
CA ALA A 328 -9.26 -17.20 10.06
C ALA A 328 -8.35 -17.01 8.83
N GLY A 329 -7.48 -17.97 8.55
CA GLY A 329 -6.58 -17.96 7.39
C GLY A 329 -7.31 -17.83 6.06
N ILE A 330 -8.48 -18.45 5.91
CA ILE A 330 -9.31 -18.36 4.68
C ILE A 330 -9.76 -16.91 4.46
N PHE A 331 -10.26 -16.25 5.49
CA PHE A 331 -10.72 -14.86 5.40
C PHE A 331 -9.55 -13.90 5.19
N THR A 332 -8.41 -14.15 5.83
CA THR A 332 -7.17 -13.39 5.59
C THR A 332 -6.74 -13.50 4.14
N PHE A 333 -6.74 -14.71 3.57
CA PHE A 333 -6.38 -14.92 2.16
C PHE A 333 -7.31 -14.12 1.22
N ILE A 334 -8.63 -14.15 1.44
CA ILE A 334 -9.58 -13.39 0.65
C ILE A 334 -9.25 -11.87 0.72
N THR A 335 -8.96 -11.34 1.91
CA THR A 335 -8.68 -9.91 2.10
C THR A 335 -7.39 -9.47 1.40
N VAL A 336 -6.40 -10.36 1.32
CA VAL A 336 -5.09 -10.09 0.70
C VAL A 336 -5.11 -10.34 -0.82
N THR A 337 -6.12 -11.04 -1.35
CA THR A 337 -6.21 -11.36 -2.79
C THR A 337 -6.04 -10.14 -3.72
N PRO A 338 -6.60 -8.94 -3.46
CA PRO A 338 -6.36 -7.77 -4.31
C PRO A 338 -4.89 -7.40 -4.43
N MET A 339 -4.10 -7.58 -3.35
CA MET A 339 -2.66 -7.34 -3.37
C MET A 339 -1.91 -8.36 -4.24
N MET A 340 -2.35 -9.61 -4.24
CA MET A 340 -1.74 -10.66 -5.08
C MET A 340 -2.00 -10.42 -6.57
N LEU A 341 -3.10 -9.73 -6.89
CA LEU A 341 -3.49 -9.37 -8.25
C LEU A 341 -3.21 -7.89 -8.57
N LEU A 342 -2.19 -7.31 -7.94
CA LEU A 342 -1.83 -5.91 -8.04
C LEU A 342 -1.61 -5.46 -9.48
N VAL A 343 -1.00 -6.31 -10.32
CA VAL A 343 -0.76 -6.05 -11.74
C VAL A 343 -2.06 -5.67 -12.47
N THR A 344 -3.19 -6.31 -12.15
CA THR A 344 -4.48 -5.99 -12.79
C THR A 344 -5.01 -4.61 -12.42
N PHE A 345 -4.63 -4.10 -11.24
CA PHE A 345 -4.96 -2.73 -10.83
C PHE A 345 -4.11 -1.71 -11.57
N PHE A 346 -2.86 -2.04 -11.89
CA PHE A 346 -1.96 -1.15 -12.64
C PHE A 346 -2.34 -1.07 -14.12
N GLU A 347 -2.56 -2.22 -14.76
CA GLU A 347 -2.92 -2.26 -16.17
C GLU A 347 -4.28 -1.58 -16.44
N ASN A 348 -5.27 -1.83 -15.59
CA ASN A 348 -6.59 -1.24 -15.75
C ASN A 348 -7.32 -1.07 -14.39
N PRO A 349 -7.10 0.05 -13.67
CA PRO A 349 -7.76 0.32 -12.38
C PRO A 349 -9.28 0.31 -12.44
N ASN A 350 -9.85 0.59 -13.62
CA ASN A 350 -11.29 0.60 -13.88
C ASN A 350 -11.79 -0.69 -14.53
N GLY A 351 -10.94 -1.71 -14.63
CA GLY A 351 -11.29 -3.03 -15.16
C GLY A 351 -12.27 -3.79 -14.27
N LEU A 352 -12.78 -4.91 -14.81
CA LEU A 352 -13.81 -5.72 -14.14
C LEU A 352 -13.32 -6.26 -12.79
N LEU A 353 -12.11 -6.80 -12.70
CA LEU A 353 -11.55 -7.38 -11.47
C LEU A 353 -11.36 -6.34 -10.37
N PRO A 354 -10.69 -5.18 -10.59
CA PRO A 354 -10.61 -4.12 -9.59
C PRO A 354 -11.99 -3.63 -9.13
N GLN A 355 -12.98 -3.56 -10.01
CA GLN A 355 -14.35 -3.19 -9.61
C GLN A 355 -15.01 -4.26 -8.74
N ILE A 356 -14.87 -5.55 -9.05
CA ILE A 356 -15.38 -6.64 -8.22
C ILE A 356 -14.79 -6.54 -6.81
N PHE A 357 -13.47 -6.35 -6.68
CA PHE A 357 -12.82 -6.20 -5.39
C PHE A 357 -13.29 -4.94 -4.63
N THR A 358 -13.62 -3.88 -5.34
CA THR A 358 -14.16 -2.65 -4.75
C THR A 358 -15.56 -2.84 -4.13
N PHE A 359 -16.39 -3.72 -4.70
CA PHE A 359 -17.75 -3.94 -4.21
C PHE A 359 -17.91 -5.20 -3.34
N PHE A 360 -16.93 -6.10 -3.34
CA PHE A 360 -16.96 -7.26 -2.47
C PHE A 360 -16.58 -6.88 -1.03
N PRO A 361 -17.45 -7.08 -0.02
CA PRO A 361 -17.32 -6.47 1.31
C PRO A 361 -15.97 -6.74 2.00
N LEU A 362 -15.41 -7.95 1.86
CA LEU A 362 -14.14 -8.32 2.52
C LEU A 362 -12.91 -7.67 1.88
N THR A 363 -12.96 -7.37 0.59
CA THR A 363 -11.85 -6.78 -0.17
C THR A 363 -12.09 -5.32 -0.51
N ALA A 364 -13.29 -4.79 -0.22
CA ALA A 364 -13.70 -3.47 -0.65
C ALA A 364 -12.77 -2.36 -0.18
N ALA A 365 -12.31 -2.41 1.07
CA ALA A 365 -11.39 -1.40 1.59
C ALA A 365 -10.02 -1.48 0.89
N THR A 366 -9.45 -2.68 0.70
CA THR A 366 -8.19 -2.88 -0.01
C THR A 366 -8.30 -2.48 -1.47
N GLY A 367 -9.39 -2.89 -2.15
CA GLY A 367 -9.66 -2.53 -3.54
C GLY A 367 -9.85 -1.02 -3.76
N LEU A 368 -10.59 -0.34 -2.87
CA LEU A 368 -10.76 1.11 -2.92
C LEU A 368 -9.45 1.85 -2.72
N ILE A 369 -8.67 1.51 -1.68
CA ILE A 369 -7.39 2.18 -1.38
C ILE A 369 -6.41 2.02 -2.54
N LEU A 370 -6.29 0.83 -3.12
CA LEU A 370 -5.44 0.61 -4.31
C LEU A 370 -5.89 1.48 -5.48
N ARG A 371 -7.20 1.50 -5.78
CA ARG A 371 -7.72 2.28 -6.90
C ARG A 371 -7.61 3.79 -6.67
N MET A 372 -7.80 4.27 -5.44
CA MET A 372 -7.64 5.71 -5.10
C MET A 372 -6.22 6.21 -5.35
N GLY A 373 -5.21 5.36 -5.16
CA GLY A 373 -3.82 5.72 -5.45
C GLY A 373 -3.49 5.73 -6.95
N LEU A 374 -4.29 5.05 -7.78
CA LEU A 374 -3.99 4.86 -9.21
C LEU A 374 -4.89 5.68 -10.13
N THR A 375 -6.12 6.00 -9.71
CA THR A 375 -7.11 6.69 -10.55
C THR A 375 -8.09 7.52 -9.72
N THR A 376 -8.72 8.48 -10.37
CA THR A 376 -9.82 9.25 -9.76
C THR A 376 -11.10 8.43 -9.80
N LEU A 377 -11.65 8.13 -8.61
CA LEU A 377 -12.87 7.33 -8.49
C LEU A 377 -14.13 8.20 -8.53
N PRO A 378 -15.16 7.80 -9.29
CA PRO A 378 -16.45 8.45 -9.22
C PRO A 378 -17.05 8.32 -7.81
N THR A 379 -17.58 9.40 -7.25
CA THR A 379 -18.14 9.46 -5.90
C THR A 379 -19.21 8.40 -5.64
N TRP A 380 -20.01 8.06 -6.65
CA TRP A 380 -21.05 7.03 -6.51
C TRP A 380 -20.48 5.63 -6.23
N GLN A 381 -19.30 5.28 -6.80
CA GLN A 381 -18.66 4.00 -6.52
C GLN A 381 -18.17 3.92 -5.09
N ILE A 382 -17.60 5.00 -4.57
CA ILE A 382 -17.17 5.12 -3.17
C ILE A 382 -18.36 4.95 -2.24
N LEU A 383 -19.43 5.71 -2.46
CA LEU A 383 -20.63 5.68 -1.63
C LEU A 383 -21.32 4.30 -1.67
N LEU A 384 -21.41 3.68 -2.85
CA LEU A 384 -22.00 2.35 -3.01
C LEU A 384 -21.16 1.31 -2.28
N SER A 385 -19.84 1.32 -2.43
CA SER A 385 -18.95 0.38 -1.75
C SER A 385 -19.04 0.52 -0.22
N VAL A 386 -18.98 1.75 0.30
CA VAL A 386 -19.16 2.03 1.74
C VAL A 386 -20.53 1.58 2.22
N GLY A 387 -21.60 1.83 1.45
CA GLY A 387 -22.94 1.37 1.76
C GLY A 387 -23.06 -0.16 1.87
N ILE A 388 -22.49 -0.88 0.89
CA ILE A 388 -22.42 -2.35 0.89
C ILE A 388 -21.65 -2.85 2.12
N GLN A 389 -20.51 -2.24 2.45
CA GLN A 389 -19.71 -2.61 3.62
C GLN A 389 -20.50 -2.41 4.92
N ILE A 390 -21.19 -1.26 5.11
CA ILE A 390 -22.01 -0.98 6.30
C ILE A 390 -23.12 -2.03 6.45
N VAL A 391 -23.85 -2.34 5.37
CA VAL A 391 -24.89 -3.38 5.39
C VAL A 391 -24.28 -4.74 5.76
N SER A 392 -23.12 -5.08 5.19
CA SER A 392 -22.42 -6.32 5.48
C SER A 392 -21.99 -6.42 6.94
N VAL A 393 -21.48 -5.31 7.52
CA VAL A 393 -21.15 -5.23 8.97
C VAL A 393 -22.38 -5.54 9.81
N LEU A 394 -23.52 -4.92 9.52
CA LEU A 394 -24.77 -5.13 10.28
C LEU A 394 -25.25 -6.58 10.20
N VAL A 395 -25.24 -7.17 9.01
CA VAL A 395 -25.64 -8.57 8.79
C VAL A 395 -24.69 -9.52 9.50
N VAL A 396 -23.37 -9.35 9.30
CA VAL A 396 -22.37 -10.25 9.91
C VAL A 396 -22.33 -10.08 11.42
N MET A 397 -22.48 -8.88 11.95
CA MET A 397 -22.58 -8.64 13.39
C MET A 397 -23.81 -9.32 14.00
N TRP A 398 -24.95 -9.25 13.33
CA TRP A 398 -26.16 -9.95 13.77
C TRP A 398 -25.98 -11.48 13.76
N LEU A 399 -25.34 -12.03 12.72
CA LEU A 399 -24.98 -13.44 12.65
C LEU A 399 -24.00 -13.82 13.76
N ALA A 400 -22.92 -13.07 13.93
CA ALA A 400 -21.91 -13.29 14.96
C ALA A 400 -22.51 -13.25 16.37
N ALA A 401 -23.42 -12.32 16.65
CA ALA A 401 -24.10 -12.25 17.94
C ALA A 401 -24.98 -13.47 18.21
N LYS A 402 -25.64 -14.03 17.20
CA LYS A 402 -26.39 -15.30 17.31
C LYS A 402 -25.45 -16.48 17.58
N VAL A 403 -24.39 -16.60 16.77
CA VAL A 403 -23.38 -17.66 16.92
C VAL A 403 -22.71 -17.59 18.29
N PHE A 404 -22.34 -16.39 18.73
CA PHE A 404 -21.74 -16.17 20.04
C PHE A 404 -22.66 -16.60 21.19
N ARG A 405 -23.96 -16.26 21.11
CA ARG A 405 -24.95 -16.68 22.11
C ARG A 405 -25.09 -18.19 22.19
N LEU A 406 -25.06 -18.88 21.04
CA LEU A 406 -25.09 -20.33 20.96
C LEU A 406 -23.81 -20.98 21.47
N GLY A 407 -22.66 -20.43 21.06
CA GLY A 407 -21.34 -20.92 21.45
C GLY A 407 -21.10 -20.84 22.94
N MET A 408 -21.67 -19.84 23.62
CA MET A 408 -21.64 -19.75 25.09
C MET A 408 -22.42 -20.88 25.81
N LEU A 409 -23.43 -21.46 25.16
CA LEU A 409 -24.27 -22.53 25.75
C LEU A 409 -23.74 -23.93 25.45
N MET A 410 -22.84 -24.07 24.45
CA MET A 410 -22.33 -25.38 24.00
C MET A 410 -20.87 -25.57 24.42
N TYR A 411 -20.65 -26.22 25.54
CA TYR A 411 -19.32 -26.57 26.02
C TYR A 411 -18.75 -27.85 25.37
N GLY A 412 -17.49 -27.78 24.93
CA GLY A 412 -16.72 -28.97 24.51
C GLY A 412 -17.14 -29.63 23.19
N LYS A 413 -18.07 -29.03 22.44
CA LYS A 413 -18.47 -29.54 21.12
C LYS A 413 -18.37 -28.41 20.08
N PRO A 414 -17.73 -28.67 18.93
CA PRO A 414 -17.72 -27.70 17.84
C PRO A 414 -19.14 -27.50 17.30
N LEU A 415 -19.48 -26.27 16.93
CA LEU A 415 -20.76 -25.97 16.27
C LEU A 415 -20.73 -26.52 14.84
N THR A 416 -21.51 -27.55 14.57
CA THR A 416 -21.64 -28.05 13.21
C THR A 416 -22.43 -27.07 12.32
N PRO A 417 -22.16 -26.99 11.01
CA PRO A 417 -22.90 -26.13 10.08
C PRO A 417 -24.42 -26.37 10.11
N ARG A 418 -24.84 -27.62 10.37
CA ARG A 418 -26.28 -27.98 10.51
C ARG A 418 -26.88 -27.39 11.77
N ALA A 419 -26.18 -27.46 12.90
CA ALA A 419 -26.64 -26.88 14.16
C ALA A 419 -26.70 -25.33 14.08
N LEU A 420 -25.76 -24.73 13.40
CA LEU A 420 -25.76 -23.29 13.09
C LEU A 420 -26.97 -22.90 12.25
N TRP A 421 -27.28 -23.66 11.19
CA TRP A 421 -28.41 -23.39 10.31
C TRP A 421 -29.74 -23.53 11.03
N GLN A 422 -29.92 -24.59 11.86
CA GLN A 422 -31.13 -24.82 12.68
C GLN A 422 -31.31 -23.68 13.69
N ALA A 423 -30.25 -23.27 14.37
CA ALA A 423 -30.28 -22.17 15.32
C ALA A 423 -30.59 -20.79 14.70
N LEU A 424 -30.17 -20.57 13.47
CA LEU A 424 -30.50 -19.36 12.72
C LEU A 424 -31.96 -19.31 12.33
N ARG A 425 -32.58 -20.50 12.05
CA ARG A 425 -33.94 -20.61 11.58
C ARG A 425 -34.99 -20.66 12.73
N GLU A 426 -34.69 -21.35 13.82
CA GLU A 426 -35.66 -21.67 14.88
C GLU A 426 -35.53 -20.80 16.13
N GLY A 427 -34.43 -19.99 16.22
CA GLY A 427 -34.21 -19.11 17.39
C GLY A 427 -33.90 -19.83 18.70
N HIS A 428 -34.11 -21.15 18.78
CA HIS A 428 -33.86 -22.00 19.93
C HIS A 428 -33.25 -23.32 19.45
N VAL A 429 -32.15 -23.75 20.08
CA VAL A 429 -31.59 -25.09 19.88
C VAL A 429 -32.22 -25.99 20.92
N THR A 430 -33.08 -26.88 20.49
CA THR A 430 -33.49 -28.03 21.32
C THR A 430 -32.31 -29.01 21.36
N LEU A 431 -31.64 -29.09 22.52
CA LEU A 431 -30.48 -29.96 22.79
C LEU A 431 -30.78 -31.48 22.60
N THR A 432 -32.00 -31.83 22.19
CA THR A 432 -32.51 -33.20 22.14
C THR A 432 -32.01 -34.04 20.97
N THR A 433 -31.49 -33.41 19.90
CA THR A 433 -31.09 -34.20 18.69
C THR A 433 -29.60 -34.56 18.63
N ALA A 434 -28.73 -33.93 19.41
CA ALA A 434 -27.30 -34.23 19.40
C ALA A 434 -26.93 -35.45 20.28
N THR A 435 -27.75 -35.84 21.20
CA THR A 435 -27.54 -37.00 22.09
C THR A 435 -28.05 -38.33 21.53
N ALA A 436 -28.92 -38.30 20.53
CA ALA A 436 -29.49 -39.50 19.94
C ALA A 436 -28.57 -40.22 18.94
N GLU A 437 -27.66 -39.48 18.29
CA GLU A 437 -26.72 -40.08 17.31
C GLU A 437 -25.40 -40.61 17.93
N ALA A 438 -25.13 -40.31 19.20
CA ALA A 438 -23.90 -40.76 19.90
C ALA A 438 -24.17 -41.94 20.89
N ALA A 439 -25.32 -42.54 20.88
CA ALA A 439 -25.53 -43.77 21.65
C ALA A 439 -24.83 -44.94 20.93
N PRO A 440 -23.84 -45.60 21.53
CA PRO A 440 -23.22 -46.79 20.90
C PRO A 440 -24.32 -47.86 20.76
N GLN A 441 -24.50 -48.36 19.54
CA GLN A 441 -25.32 -49.54 19.29
C GLN A 441 -24.75 -50.67 20.18
N ARG A 442 -25.36 -50.87 21.35
CA ARG A 442 -25.13 -52.07 22.15
C ARG A 442 -25.46 -53.26 21.28
N SER A 443 -24.44 -53.99 20.89
CA SER A 443 -24.52 -55.25 20.18
C SER A 443 -25.46 -56.23 20.89
N ARG A 444 -26.65 -56.40 20.30
CA ARG A 444 -27.52 -57.57 20.55
C ARG A 444 -26.92 -58.74 19.84
N LYS A 445 -25.89 -59.41 20.44
CA LYS A 445 -25.51 -60.77 20.08
C LYS A 445 -24.70 -61.36 21.21
N ARG A 446 -25.36 -62.13 22.11
CA ARG A 446 -24.85 -63.33 22.72
C ARG A 446 -25.93 -63.90 23.70
N LYS A 447 -26.85 -64.63 23.16
CA LYS A 447 -27.49 -65.72 23.91
C LYS A 447 -27.45 -66.92 22.98
N GLY A 448 -26.79 -67.95 23.43
CA GLY A 448 -26.84 -69.26 22.85
C GLY A 448 -25.47 -69.87 22.57
N LEU A 449 -24.92 -70.59 23.54
CA LEU A 449 -24.33 -71.93 23.37
C LEU A 449 -23.53 -72.29 24.63
N TRP A 450 -24.20 -72.99 25.50
CA TRP A 450 -23.59 -74.06 26.30
C TRP A 450 -24.65 -75.13 26.49
N ARG A 451 -24.49 -76.22 25.77
CA ARG A 451 -24.72 -77.59 26.13
C ARG A 451 -23.57 -78.41 25.58
#